data_a2119a030e99cfc48b80e494e82ac0e6
#
_entry.id   a2119a030e99cfc48b80e494e82ac0e6
#
_cell.length_a   1.000
_cell.length_b   1.000
_cell.length_c   1.000
_cell.angle_alpha   90.00
_cell.angle_beta   90.00
_cell.angle_gamma   90.00
#
_symmetry.space_group_name_H-M   'P 1'
#
loop_
_entity.id
_entity.type
_entity.pdbx_description
1 polymer ?
#
loop_
_entity_poly.entity_id
_entity_poly.type
_entity_poly.pdbx_seq_one_letter_code
_entity_poly.pdbx_strand_id
1 'polypeptide(L)'
;MCIRDRSLREIEKLVSLRSSENSIKLFYDKGQVVFISSNQIITTRTLEGSYPNYSQLIPDNFTKLFTFNTKKIIESLERIAVLADQQSSVVKIKLNEKDLALVSADAQDIGNASELVTVSYNFDQFDIAFNVRYLLEGLKVISSENVIFKCNLPTTPAVLVPEDNINSFTYLVMPVQVRS
;
A
#
# COMPACT_ATOMS: atom_id res chain seq x y z
N MET A 1 -18.38 3.72 -10.93
CA MET A 1 -18.68 4.72 -9.90
C MET A 1 -17.44 4.87 -9.03
N CYS A 2 -16.89 6.06 -8.88
CA CYS A 2 -15.72 6.31 -8.05
C CYS A 2 -16.11 7.35 -6.97
N ILE A 3 -15.75 7.09 -5.72
CA ILE A 3 -16.00 8.00 -4.58
C ILE A 3 -14.66 8.31 -3.89
N ARG A 4 -14.60 9.43 -3.15
CA ARG A 4 -13.38 9.88 -2.48
C ARG A 4 -13.03 8.96 -1.30
N ASP A 5 -11.74 8.74 -1.07
CA ASP A 5 -11.22 7.94 0.05
C ASP A 5 -11.77 8.38 1.41
N ARG A 6 -11.91 9.70 1.62
CA ARG A 6 -12.52 10.23 2.84
C ARG A 6 -13.93 9.67 3.07
N SER A 7 -14.73 9.56 2.02
CA SER A 7 -16.09 9.01 2.13
C SER A 7 -16.06 7.52 2.46
N LEU A 8 -15.12 6.76 1.90
CA LEU A 8 -14.93 5.34 2.23
C LEU A 8 -14.54 5.15 3.70
N ARG A 9 -13.65 5.98 4.24
CA ARG A 9 -13.25 5.94 5.65
C ARG A 9 -14.44 6.23 6.59
N GLU A 10 -15.32 7.16 6.24
CA GLU A 10 -16.52 7.42 7.05
C GLU A 10 -17.53 6.27 6.97
N ILE A 11 -17.65 5.61 5.82
CA ILE A 11 -18.47 4.40 5.66
C ILE A 11 -17.89 3.25 6.48
N GLU A 12 -16.57 3.04 6.45
CA GLU A 12 -15.87 2.03 7.26
C GLU A 12 -16.15 2.22 8.75
N LYS A 13 -16.05 3.46 9.25
CA LYS A 13 -16.41 3.77 10.65
C LYS A 13 -17.87 3.45 10.94
N LEU A 14 -18.76 3.76 10.01
CA LEU A 14 -20.18 3.47 10.16
C LEU A 14 -20.46 1.96 10.23
N VAL A 15 -19.71 1.15 9.47
CA VAL A 15 -19.79 -0.31 9.50
C VAL A 15 -19.18 -0.88 10.78
N SER A 16 -18.00 -0.41 11.19
CA SER A 16 -17.23 -0.95 12.31
C SER A 16 -17.86 -0.66 13.69
N LEU A 17 -18.59 0.45 13.82
CA LEU A 17 -19.27 0.82 15.07
C LEU A 17 -20.51 -0.05 15.39
N ARG A 18 -20.88 -1.00 14.52
CA ARG A 18 -22.14 -1.74 14.64
C ARG A 18 -21.98 -3.23 14.43
N SER A 19 -21.96 -3.94 15.53
CA SER A 19 -21.96 -5.40 15.58
C SER A 19 -23.33 -6.06 15.36
N SER A 20 -24.44 -5.30 15.27
CA SER A 20 -25.80 -5.88 15.27
C SER A 20 -26.63 -5.66 14.00
N GLU A 21 -26.24 -4.82 13.06
CA GLU A 21 -26.96 -4.62 11.80
C GLU A 21 -26.20 -5.17 10.60
N ASN A 22 -26.84 -6.10 9.90
CA ASN A 22 -26.22 -6.86 8.81
C ASN A 22 -26.30 -6.18 7.43
N SER A 23 -26.83 -4.94 7.31
CA SER A 23 -26.99 -4.32 5.99
C SER A 23 -26.91 -2.79 6.02
N ILE A 24 -26.26 -2.24 4.99
CA ILE A 24 -26.30 -0.83 4.65
C ILE A 24 -27.01 -0.69 3.31
N LYS A 25 -28.02 0.18 3.24
CA LYS A 25 -28.69 0.50 1.98
C LYS A 25 -27.87 1.52 1.22
N LEU A 26 -27.62 1.26 -0.06
CA LEU A 26 -26.90 2.15 -0.95
C LEU A 26 -27.82 2.61 -2.05
N PHE A 27 -27.88 3.95 -2.26
CA PHE A 27 -28.63 4.58 -3.35
C PHE A 27 -27.65 5.41 -4.17
N TYR A 28 -27.84 5.40 -5.49
CA TYR A 28 -27.07 6.19 -6.43
C TYR A 28 -28.01 6.92 -7.39
N ASP A 29 -27.86 8.22 -7.48
CA ASP A 29 -28.57 9.06 -8.46
C ASP A 29 -27.76 10.32 -8.78
N LYS A 30 -27.73 10.70 -10.07
CA LYS A 30 -27.18 11.98 -10.58
C LYS A 30 -25.84 12.39 -9.98
N GLY A 31 -24.91 11.45 -9.85
CA GLY A 31 -23.58 11.74 -9.34
C GLY A 31 -23.49 11.84 -7.80
N GLN A 32 -24.52 11.43 -7.10
CA GLN A 32 -24.54 11.32 -5.64
C GLN A 32 -24.70 9.85 -5.22
N VAL A 33 -24.06 9.49 -4.12
CA VAL A 33 -24.23 8.20 -3.45
C VAL A 33 -24.68 8.46 -2.03
N VAL A 34 -25.72 7.76 -1.62
CA VAL A 34 -26.29 7.83 -0.28
C VAL A 34 -26.18 6.46 0.38
N PHE A 35 -25.54 6.41 1.53
CA PHE A 35 -25.47 5.23 2.38
C PHE A 35 -26.38 5.45 3.58
N ILE A 36 -27.30 4.52 3.80
CA ILE A 36 -28.25 4.58 4.91
C ILE A 36 -28.03 3.37 5.80
N SER A 37 -27.76 3.61 7.05
CA SER A 37 -27.86 2.67 8.16
C SER A 37 -28.98 3.14 9.10
N SER A 38 -29.45 2.33 10.04
CA SER A 38 -30.68 2.54 10.82
C SER A 38 -30.94 4.00 11.28
N ASN A 39 -29.93 4.69 11.74
CA ASN A 39 -30.05 6.07 12.29
C ASN A 39 -28.99 7.04 11.73
N GLN A 40 -28.26 6.67 10.68
CA GLN A 40 -27.23 7.50 10.07
C GLN A 40 -27.36 7.48 8.54
N ILE A 41 -27.14 8.64 7.96
CA ILE A 41 -27.13 8.83 6.51
C ILE A 41 -25.83 9.52 6.14
N ILE A 42 -25.07 8.90 5.22
CA ILE A 42 -23.88 9.51 4.61
C ILE A 42 -24.20 9.78 3.16
N THR A 43 -24.08 11.03 2.75
CA THR A 43 -24.20 11.43 1.35
C THR A 43 -22.84 11.90 0.83
N THR A 44 -22.43 11.39 -0.33
CA THR A 44 -21.20 11.80 -0.99
C THR A 44 -21.42 11.98 -2.48
N ARG A 45 -20.61 12.86 -3.11
CA ARG A 45 -20.60 13.00 -4.57
C ARG A 45 -19.62 12.00 -5.17
N THR A 46 -19.98 11.47 -6.33
CA THR A 46 -19.03 10.71 -7.14
C THR A 46 -17.95 11.63 -7.71
N LEU A 47 -16.80 11.05 -8.00
CA LEU A 47 -15.78 11.72 -8.79
C LEU A 47 -16.23 11.75 -10.25
N GLU A 48 -15.97 12.85 -10.94
CA GLU A 48 -16.20 12.99 -12.37
C GLU A 48 -15.11 12.26 -13.16
N GLY A 49 -15.46 11.83 -14.38
CA GLY A 49 -14.55 11.12 -15.29
C GLY A 49 -14.76 9.61 -15.35
N SER A 50 -14.04 8.98 -16.26
CA SER A 50 -14.02 7.52 -16.39
C SER A 50 -13.08 6.90 -15.35
N TYR A 51 -13.47 5.77 -14.77
CA TYR A 51 -12.60 5.00 -13.89
C TYR A 51 -11.39 4.49 -14.71
N PRO A 52 -10.14 4.68 -14.24
CA PRO A 52 -8.97 4.19 -14.94
C PRO A 52 -9.04 2.67 -15.19
N ASN A 53 -8.56 2.24 -16.35
CA ASN A 53 -8.41 0.82 -16.63
C ASN A 53 -7.17 0.28 -15.87
N TYR A 54 -7.36 -0.02 -14.60
CA TYR A 54 -6.28 -0.47 -13.70
C TYR A 54 -5.66 -1.80 -14.13
N SER A 55 -6.40 -2.65 -14.85
CA SER A 55 -5.86 -3.92 -15.32
C SER A 55 -4.70 -3.75 -16.31
N GLN A 56 -4.66 -2.63 -17.05
CA GLN A 56 -3.53 -2.29 -17.92
C GLN A 56 -2.30 -1.77 -17.16
N LEU A 57 -2.46 -1.41 -15.88
CA LEU A 57 -1.36 -0.94 -15.03
C LEU A 57 -0.65 -2.08 -14.29
N ILE A 58 -1.32 -3.22 -14.14
CA ILE A 58 -0.76 -4.40 -13.48
C ILE A 58 0.02 -5.19 -14.52
N PRO A 59 1.35 -5.37 -14.37
CA PRO A 59 2.13 -6.19 -15.27
C PRO A 59 1.65 -7.65 -15.28
N ASP A 60 1.61 -8.26 -16.45
CA ASP A 60 1.25 -9.68 -16.60
C ASP A 60 2.33 -10.62 -16.02
N ASN A 61 3.60 -10.19 -16.08
CA ASN A 61 4.74 -10.96 -15.63
C ASN A 61 5.66 -10.14 -14.72
N PHE A 62 6.27 -10.82 -13.76
CA PHE A 62 7.22 -10.23 -12.81
C PHE A 62 8.52 -11.02 -12.83
N THR A 63 9.64 -10.32 -12.91
CA THR A 63 11.00 -10.91 -12.95
C THR A 63 11.66 -10.96 -11.58
N LYS A 64 11.18 -10.15 -10.63
CA LYS A 64 11.73 -10.04 -9.28
C LYS A 64 10.62 -10.22 -8.26
N LEU A 65 10.76 -11.29 -7.46
CA LEU A 65 9.87 -11.59 -6.35
C LEU A 65 10.69 -11.65 -5.07
N PHE A 66 10.24 -10.92 -4.05
CA PHE A 66 10.85 -10.99 -2.73
C PHE A 66 9.78 -10.94 -1.64
N THR A 67 10.01 -11.71 -0.58
CA THR A 67 9.02 -11.98 0.46
C THR A 67 9.53 -11.51 1.80
N PHE A 68 8.75 -10.69 2.49
CA PHE A 68 8.96 -10.27 3.86
C PHE A 68 7.95 -10.92 4.80
N ASN A 69 8.34 -11.09 6.07
CA ASN A 69 7.36 -11.22 7.13
C ASN A 69 6.60 -9.89 7.27
N THR A 70 5.28 -9.92 7.13
CA THR A 70 4.41 -8.73 7.04
C THR A 70 4.57 -7.83 8.26
N LYS A 71 4.55 -8.40 9.46
CA LYS A 71 4.69 -7.64 10.70
C LYS A 71 6.06 -6.96 10.82
N LYS A 72 7.14 -7.69 10.52
CA LYS A 72 8.50 -7.17 10.64
C LYS A 72 8.76 -6.01 9.69
N ILE A 73 8.32 -6.12 8.43
CA ILE A 73 8.50 -5.03 7.47
C ILE A 73 7.65 -3.80 7.83
N ILE A 74 6.43 -3.97 8.32
CA ILE A 74 5.59 -2.86 8.80
C ILE A 74 6.28 -2.15 9.95
N GLU A 75 6.73 -2.87 10.98
CA GLU A 75 7.39 -2.29 12.15
C GLU A 75 8.68 -1.52 11.78
N SER A 76 9.48 -2.06 10.85
CA SER A 76 10.66 -1.38 10.34
C SER A 76 10.31 -0.09 9.58
N LEU A 77 9.34 -0.17 8.67
CA LEU A 77 8.88 0.98 7.91
C LEU A 77 8.28 2.07 8.82
N GLU A 78 7.54 1.71 9.86
CA GLU A 78 6.98 2.67 10.81
C GLU A 78 8.08 3.42 11.59
N ARG A 79 9.13 2.73 12.01
CA ARG A 79 10.29 3.38 12.66
C ARG A 79 11.00 4.34 11.71
N ILE A 80 11.27 3.90 10.50
CA ILE A 80 11.96 4.70 9.49
C ILE A 80 11.10 5.86 8.97
N ALA A 81 9.77 5.69 8.93
CA ALA A 81 8.82 6.71 8.50
C ALA A 81 8.89 7.99 9.36
N VAL A 82 9.23 7.88 10.64
CA VAL A 82 9.40 9.03 11.53
C VAL A 82 10.41 10.03 10.96
N LEU A 83 11.49 9.54 10.33
CA LEU A 83 12.48 10.40 9.68
C LEU A 83 12.06 10.76 8.26
N ALA A 84 11.58 9.79 7.49
CA ALA A 84 11.17 9.98 6.09
C ALA A 84 10.08 11.06 5.93
N ASP A 85 9.12 11.11 6.85
CA ASP A 85 7.99 12.03 6.82
C ASP A 85 8.39 13.51 7.01
N GLN A 86 9.59 13.78 7.51
CA GLN A 86 10.05 15.15 7.72
C GLN A 86 10.33 15.91 6.41
N GLN A 87 10.64 15.19 5.32
CA GLN A 87 10.99 15.84 4.05
C GLN A 87 10.31 15.24 2.83
N SER A 88 10.58 13.98 2.53
CA SER A 88 10.23 13.38 1.24
C SER A 88 9.17 12.28 1.32
N SER A 89 8.93 11.74 2.51
CA SER A 89 8.17 10.49 2.72
C SER A 89 8.71 9.30 1.90
N VAL A 90 9.99 9.33 1.49
CA VAL A 90 10.60 8.29 0.66
C VAL A 90 11.40 7.32 1.53
N VAL A 91 11.17 6.03 1.32
CA VAL A 91 11.95 4.93 1.85
C VAL A 91 12.61 4.17 0.73
N LYS A 92 13.88 3.80 0.89
CA LYS A 92 14.65 2.95 -0.03
C LYS A 92 14.73 1.54 0.53
N ILE A 93 14.55 0.53 -0.32
CA ILE A 93 14.76 -0.89 -0.01
C ILE A 93 15.85 -1.40 -0.92
N LYS A 94 16.97 -1.82 -0.36
CA LYS A 94 18.11 -2.37 -1.09
C LYS A 94 18.25 -3.85 -0.78
N LEU A 95 18.29 -4.65 -1.82
CA LEU A 95 18.46 -6.11 -1.80
C LEU A 95 19.82 -6.41 -2.43
N ASN A 96 20.88 -6.45 -1.65
CA ASN A 96 22.24 -6.70 -2.09
C ASN A 96 23.01 -7.69 -1.19
N GLU A 97 22.39 -8.10 -0.09
CA GLU A 97 22.94 -9.07 0.84
C GLU A 97 22.00 -10.27 0.94
N LYS A 98 22.55 -11.45 1.00
CA LYS A 98 21.76 -12.68 1.09
C LYS A 98 20.85 -12.63 2.31
N ASP A 99 19.54 -12.86 2.09
CA ASP A 99 18.48 -12.96 3.09
C ASP A 99 18.25 -11.67 3.93
N LEU A 100 18.85 -10.54 3.51
CA LEU A 100 18.71 -9.25 4.17
C LEU A 100 18.36 -8.12 3.17
N ALA A 101 17.47 -7.26 3.58
CA ALA A 101 17.14 -6.02 2.92
C ALA A 101 17.55 -4.83 3.81
N LEU A 102 18.26 -3.88 3.27
CA LEU A 102 18.52 -2.61 3.91
C LEU A 102 17.36 -1.66 3.60
N VAL A 103 16.55 -1.37 4.61
CA VAL A 103 15.48 -0.37 4.54
C VAL A 103 16.02 0.93 5.11
N SER A 104 15.94 2.03 4.35
CA SER A 104 16.54 3.30 4.76
C SER A 104 15.73 4.51 4.32
N ALA A 105 15.84 5.59 5.09
CA ALA A 105 15.39 6.92 4.72
C ALA A 105 16.47 7.95 5.00
N ASP A 106 16.49 9.00 4.20
CA ASP A 106 17.45 10.08 4.28
C ASP A 106 16.71 11.43 4.34
N ALA A 107 17.01 12.21 5.37
CA ALA A 107 16.51 13.56 5.55
C ALA A 107 17.73 14.51 5.67
N GLN A 108 18.00 15.28 4.63
CA GLN A 108 19.23 16.04 4.40
C GLN A 108 19.74 16.83 5.62
N ASP A 109 18.83 17.44 6.38
CA ASP A 109 19.18 18.32 7.51
C ASP A 109 19.04 17.67 8.90
N ILE A 110 18.48 16.46 8.96
CA ILE A 110 18.11 15.78 10.21
C ILE A 110 18.97 14.55 10.44
N GLY A 111 19.32 13.84 9.36
CA GLY A 111 20.13 12.63 9.42
C GLY A 111 19.56 11.49 8.55
N ASN A 112 20.08 10.30 8.79
CA ASN A 112 19.63 9.09 8.12
C ASN A 112 19.19 8.03 9.13
N ALA A 113 18.24 7.18 8.70
CA ALA A 113 17.85 5.97 9.43
C ALA A 113 17.98 4.78 8.49
N SER A 114 18.48 3.68 9.02
CA SER A 114 18.55 2.42 8.28
C SER A 114 18.36 1.23 9.19
N GLU A 115 17.76 0.18 8.66
CA GLU A 115 17.48 -1.05 9.39
C GLU A 115 17.61 -2.25 8.44
N LEU A 116 18.16 -3.35 8.94
CA LEU A 116 18.23 -4.62 8.23
C LEU A 116 16.99 -5.46 8.55
N VAL A 117 16.28 -5.87 7.52
CA VAL A 117 15.08 -6.70 7.62
C VAL A 117 15.30 -8.01 6.88
N THR A 118 14.94 -9.13 7.50
CA THR A 118 15.00 -10.45 6.85
C THR A 118 14.05 -10.51 5.67
N VAL A 119 14.54 -10.98 4.53
CA VAL A 119 13.82 -11.11 3.28
C VAL A 119 14.23 -12.39 2.55
N SER A 120 13.31 -13.00 1.83
CA SER A 120 13.62 -14.13 0.93
C SER A 120 13.53 -13.66 -0.52
N TYR A 121 14.59 -13.86 -1.30
CA TYR A 121 14.67 -13.58 -2.74
C TYR A 121 15.75 -14.43 -3.42
N ASN A 122 15.71 -14.53 -4.76
CA ASN A 122 16.60 -15.41 -5.54
C ASN A 122 17.19 -14.75 -6.80
N PHE A 123 17.38 -13.43 -6.76
CA PHE A 123 17.97 -12.67 -7.85
C PHE A 123 19.17 -11.86 -7.34
N ASP A 124 19.92 -11.29 -8.26
CA ASP A 124 21.02 -10.38 -7.93
C ASP A 124 20.50 -9.06 -7.32
N GLN A 125 21.40 -8.13 -7.10
CA GLN A 125 21.14 -6.82 -6.53
C GLN A 125 19.90 -6.12 -7.14
N PHE A 126 19.07 -5.51 -6.26
CA PHE A 126 17.92 -4.73 -6.66
C PHE A 126 17.63 -3.62 -5.65
N ASP A 127 17.53 -2.39 -6.14
CA ASP A 127 17.21 -1.21 -5.35
C ASP A 127 15.88 -0.63 -5.82
N ILE A 128 14.99 -0.32 -4.87
CA ILE A 128 13.69 0.28 -5.17
C ILE A 128 13.32 1.27 -4.06
N ALA A 129 12.59 2.33 -4.41
CA ALA A 129 12.13 3.30 -3.43
C ALA A 129 10.62 3.55 -3.56
N PHE A 130 9.98 3.82 -2.43
CA PHE A 130 8.54 4.06 -2.34
C PHE A 130 8.24 5.26 -1.46
N ASN A 131 7.05 5.83 -1.65
CA ASN A 131 6.45 6.65 -0.62
C ASN A 131 6.02 5.73 0.54
N VAL A 132 6.60 5.95 1.72
CA VAL A 132 6.41 5.09 2.89
C VAL A 132 4.95 5.04 3.36
N ARG A 133 4.20 6.15 3.20
CA ARG A 133 2.79 6.21 3.61
C ARG A 133 1.94 5.29 2.75
N TYR A 134 2.09 5.37 1.42
CA TYR A 134 1.36 4.49 0.51
C TYR A 134 1.76 3.03 0.70
N LEU A 135 3.05 2.75 0.91
CA LEU A 135 3.51 1.40 1.16
C LEU A 135 2.88 0.82 2.44
N LEU A 136 2.87 1.58 3.54
CA LEU A 136 2.25 1.19 4.81
C LEU A 136 0.72 1.02 4.69
N GLU A 137 0.03 1.88 3.93
CA GLU A 137 -1.42 1.74 3.69
C GLU A 137 -1.76 0.38 3.06
N GLY A 138 -0.98 -0.07 2.08
CA GLY A 138 -1.18 -1.38 1.46
C GLY A 138 -0.81 -2.55 2.37
N LEU A 139 0.33 -2.45 3.06
CA LEU A 139 0.81 -3.52 3.94
C LEU A 139 -0.12 -3.77 5.13
N LYS A 140 -0.68 -2.71 5.73
CA LYS A 140 -1.56 -2.82 6.91
C LYS A 140 -2.90 -3.53 6.65
N VAL A 141 -3.30 -3.65 5.40
CA VAL A 141 -4.52 -4.39 5.00
C VAL A 141 -4.24 -5.88 4.81
N ILE A 142 -2.97 -6.26 4.61
CA ILE A 142 -2.56 -7.65 4.42
C ILE A 142 -2.51 -8.35 5.78
N SER A 143 -3.38 -9.35 5.97
CA SER A 143 -3.45 -10.15 7.19
C SER A 143 -2.57 -11.42 7.17
N SER A 144 -1.99 -11.75 6.02
CA SER A 144 -1.07 -12.88 5.84
C SER A 144 0.20 -12.70 6.66
N GLU A 145 0.79 -13.81 7.14
CA GLU A 145 2.06 -13.79 7.85
C GLU A 145 3.19 -13.21 6.98
N ASN A 146 3.18 -13.52 5.69
CA ASN A 146 4.15 -13.04 4.73
C ASN A 146 3.48 -12.28 3.59
N VAL A 147 4.20 -11.29 3.06
CA VAL A 147 3.82 -10.48 1.90
C VAL A 147 4.84 -10.65 0.79
N ILE A 148 4.36 -10.89 -0.43
CA ILE A 148 5.19 -10.97 -1.63
C ILE A 148 5.17 -9.63 -2.35
N PHE A 149 6.34 -9.08 -2.58
CA PHE A 149 6.57 -7.95 -3.48
C PHE A 149 6.92 -8.49 -4.86
N LYS A 150 6.18 -8.08 -5.87
CA LYS A 150 6.37 -8.44 -7.27
C LYS A 150 6.79 -7.19 -8.04
N CYS A 151 7.99 -7.20 -8.60
CA CYS A 151 8.60 -6.07 -9.30
C CYS A 151 9.25 -6.50 -10.61
N ASN A 152 9.52 -5.53 -11.47
CA ASN A 152 10.34 -5.70 -12.67
C ASN A 152 11.55 -4.75 -12.62
N LEU A 153 11.31 -3.45 -12.77
CA LEU A 153 12.32 -2.41 -12.73
C LEU A 153 12.05 -1.45 -11.55
N PRO A 154 13.06 -0.72 -11.07
CA PRO A 154 12.87 0.29 -10.01
C PRO A 154 11.92 1.43 -10.38
N THR A 155 11.52 1.53 -11.64
CA THR A 155 10.67 2.60 -12.19
C THR A 155 9.29 2.12 -12.61
N THR A 156 9.04 0.81 -12.61
CA THR A 156 7.76 0.22 -13.01
C THR A 156 6.90 -0.12 -11.80
N PRO A 157 5.58 -0.22 -11.95
CA PRO A 157 4.69 -0.55 -10.84
C PRO A 157 5.13 -1.81 -10.08
N ALA A 158 5.10 -1.74 -8.76
CA ALA A 158 5.24 -2.89 -7.89
C ALA A 158 3.87 -3.35 -7.40
N VAL A 159 3.73 -4.65 -7.19
CA VAL A 159 2.50 -5.27 -6.70
C VAL A 159 2.77 -6.02 -5.41
N LEU A 160 1.96 -5.78 -4.39
CA LEU A 160 1.97 -6.50 -3.12
C LEU A 160 0.81 -7.47 -3.08
N VAL A 161 1.10 -8.71 -2.70
CA VAL A 161 0.09 -9.76 -2.52
C VAL A 161 0.37 -10.56 -1.25
N PRO A 162 -0.67 -11.08 -0.56
CA PRO A 162 -0.46 -12.02 0.54
C PRO A 162 0.10 -13.35 0.02
N GLU A 163 1.01 -13.97 0.77
CA GLU A 163 1.63 -15.23 0.35
C GLU A 163 0.64 -16.41 0.39
N ASP A 164 -0.21 -16.46 1.40
CA ASP A 164 -1.17 -17.55 1.63
C ASP A 164 -2.32 -17.59 0.61
N ASN A 165 -2.72 -16.44 0.07
CA ASN A 165 -3.79 -16.34 -0.93
C ASN A 165 -3.52 -15.20 -1.91
N ILE A 166 -2.67 -15.44 -2.87
CA ILE A 166 -2.19 -14.45 -3.86
C ILE A 166 -3.33 -13.75 -4.63
N ASN A 167 -4.47 -14.40 -4.78
CA ASN A 167 -5.61 -13.86 -5.53
C ASN A 167 -6.64 -13.11 -4.66
N SER A 168 -6.50 -13.14 -3.34
CA SER A 168 -7.49 -12.51 -2.45
C SER A 168 -7.36 -11.00 -2.38
N PHE A 169 -6.14 -10.49 -2.58
CA PHE A 169 -5.83 -9.07 -2.47
C PHE A 169 -4.65 -8.71 -3.38
N THR A 170 -4.78 -7.60 -4.06
CA THR A 170 -3.72 -7.04 -4.91
C THR A 170 -3.59 -5.55 -4.63
N TYR A 171 -2.42 -5.10 -4.23
CA TYR A 171 -2.12 -3.70 -4.01
C TYR A 171 -1.01 -3.24 -4.96
N LEU A 172 -1.33 -2.28 -5.83
CA LEU A 172 -0.36 -1.70 -6.75
C LEU A 172 0.20 -0.41 -6.17
N VAL A 173 1.51 -0.29 -6.13
CA VAL A 173 2.21 0.90 -5.66
C VAL A 173 3.27 1.33 -6.68
N MET A 174 3.30 2.63 -6.98
CA MET A 174 4.31 3.19 -7.88
C MET A 174 5.60 3.49 -7.12
N PRO A 175 6.76 3.02 -7.59
CA PRO A 175 8.04 3.41 -7.04
C PRO A 175 8.31 4.90 -7.27
N VAL A 176 9.12 5.46 -6.38
CA VAL A 176 9.63 6.83 -6.48
C VAL A 176 11.02 6.79 -7.10
N GLN A 177 11.25 7.60 -8.11
CA GLN A 177 12.59 7.76 -8.69
C GLN A 177 13.43 8.63 -7.75
N VAL A 178 14.46 8.05 -7.18
CA VAL A 178 15.45 8.78 -6.40
C VAL A 178 16.60 9.17 -7.33
N ARG A 179 16.81 10.46 -7.54
CA ARG A 179 18.01 10.94 -8.24
C ARG A 179 19.21 10.63 -7.36
N SER A 180 20.16 9.86 -7.91
CA SER A 180 21.49 9.62 -7.33
C SER A 180 22.33 10.87 -7.40
#